data_503bdc563ef7223eb33a178012dfb1a0
#
_entry.id   503bdc563ef7223eb33a178012dfb1a0
#
_cell.length_a   1.000
_cell.length_b   1.000
_cell.length_c   1.000
_cell.angle_alpha   90.00
_cell.angle_beta   90.00
_cell.angle_gamma   90.00
#
_symmetry.space_group_name_H-M   'P 1'
#
loop_
_entity.id
_entity.type
_entity.pdbx_description
1 polymer ?
#
loop_
_entity_poly.entity_id
_entity_poly.type
_entity_poly.pdbx_seq_one_letter_code
_entity_poly.pdbx_strand_id
1 'polypeptide(L)'
;KVITRDFLMNADCKTAFGAIEESLLWSAEQRAASLAATLACRPDEGPVWIFGYGSLMWNPALEFTESCTGTLVGWHRAFCLRLTAGRGTALQPGRMLALKEGGRTTGVAYRLPEETLEQELTLLWKREMITGCYLPTWCQLDLDDGRTVNAIVFIMDPRHPEYESDPRAQVIAPLIA
;
A
#
# COMPACT_ATOMS: atom_id res chain seq x y z
N LYS A 1 -7.82 -7.67 -13.75
CA LYS A 1 -7.42 -6.42 -14.44
C LYS A 1 -6.13 -5.93 -13.84
N VAL A 2 -5.15 -5.61 -14.70
CA VAL A 2 -3.89 -4.99 -14.25
C VAL A 2 -4.15 -3.49 -14.08
N ILE A 3 -3.75 -2.93 -12.95
CA ILE A 3 -3.79 -1.49 -12.71
C ILE A 3 -2.68 -0.86 -13.55
N THR A 4 -3.02 -0.05 -14.54
CA THR A 4 -2.07 0.71 -15.35
C THR A 4 -1.95 2.15 -14.86
N ARG A 5 -0.85 2.82 -15.21
CA ARG A 5 -0.66 4.24 -14.92
C ARG A 5 -1.78 5.08 -15.57
N ASP A 6 -2.11 4.82 -16.84
CA ASP A 6 -3.19 5.52 -17.56
C ASP A 6 -4.54 5.36 -16.85
N PHE A 7 -4.80 4.17 -16.29
CA PHE A 7 -5.98 3.93 -15.48
C PHE A 7 -5.99 4.83 -14.23
N LEU A 8 -4.87 4.95 -13.53
CA LEU A 8 -4.75 5.80 -12.34
C LEU A 8 -4.85 7.30 -12.68
N MET A 9 -4.36 7.71 -13.84
CA MET A 9 -4.44 9.09 -14.31
C MET A 9 -5.86 9.50 -14.73
N ASN A 10 -6.72 8.53 -15.07
CA ASN A 10 -8.11 8.83 -15.46
C ASN A 10 -8.91 9.32 -14.25
N ALA A 11 -9.46 10.55 -14.35
CA ALA A 11 -10.25 11.19 -13.29
C ALA A 11 -11.55 10.45 -12.96
N ASP A 12 -12.18 9.80 -13.96
CA ASP A 12 -13.47 9.13 -13.82
C ASP A 12 -13.37 7.74 -13.20
N CYS A 13 -12.14 7.23 -12.99
CA CYS A 13 -11.93 5.90 -12.48
C CYS A 13 -12.00 5.87 -10.95
N LYS A 14 -13.12 5.39 -10.41
CA LYS A 14 -13.31 5.31 -8.95
C LYS A 14 -12.50 4.18 -8.30
N THR A 15 -12.38 3.01 -8.94
CA THR A 15 -11.65 1.86 -8.39
C THR A 15 -11.35 0.79 -9.45
N ALA A 16 -10.17 0.17 -9.34
CA ALA A 16 -9.78 -1.00 -10.15
C ALA A 16 -10.35 -2.33 -9.62
N PHE A 17 -10.90 -2.33 -8.43
CA PHE A 17 -11.29 -3.53 -7.69
C PHE A 17 -12.77 -3.93 -7.84
N GLY A 18 -13.52 -3.27 -8.71
CA GLY A 18 -14.95 -3.51 -8.89
C GLY A 18 -15.82 -2.65 -7.97
N ALA A 19 -17.06 -3.09 -7.70
CA ALA A 19 -17.98 -2.32 -6.87
C ALA A 19 -17.60 -2.45 -5.39
N ILE A 20 -16.94 -1.42 -4.86
CA ILE A 20 -16.76 -1.22 -3.42
C ILE A 20 -17.94 -0.39 -2.93
N GLU A 21 -18.44 -0.69 -1.74
CA GLU A 21 -19.49 0.09 -1.11
C GLU A 21 -19.07 1.56 -0.98
N GLU A 22 -19.91 2.48 -1.45
CA GLU A 22 -19.57 3.91 -1.54
C GLU A 22 -19.21 4.52 -0.16
N SER A 23 -19.82 4.02 0.91
CA SER A 23 -19.55 4.42 2.29
C SER A 23 -18.13 4.13 2.76
N LEU A 24 -17.44 3.16 2.12
CA LEU A 24 -16.06 2.79 2.44
C LEU A 24 -15.03 3.57 1.61
N LEU A 25 -15.47 4.23 0.54
CA LEU A 25 -14.54 4.91 -0.36
C LEU A 25 -14.07 6.25 0.23
N TRP A 26 -12.78 6.44 0.29
CA TRP A 26 -12.20 7.74 0.62
C TRP A 26 -12.38 8.73 -0.52
N SER A 27 -12.75 9.96 -0.19
CA SER A 27 -12.79 11.07 -1.13
C SER A 27 -11.38 11.49 -1.57
N ALA A 28 -11.30 12.30 -2.62
CA ALA A 28 -10.03 12.89 -3.06
C ALA A 28 -9.40 13.78 -1.97
N GLU A 29 -10.25 14.52 -1.24
CA GLU A 29 -9.83 15.39 -0.14
C GLU A 29 -9.26 14.59 1.04
N GLN A 30 -9.86 13.46 1.39
CA GLN A 30 -9.35 12.57 2.45
C GLN A 30 -7.99 11.99 2.07
N ARG A 31 -7.82 11.55 0.81
CA ARG A 31 -6.52 11.08 0.32
C ARG A 31 -5.47 12.18 0.31
N ALA A 32 -5.82 13.38 -0.15
CA ALA A 32 -4.91 14.52 -0.14
C ALA A 32 -4.49 14.93 1.28
N ALA A 33 -5.43 14.94 2.23
CA ALA A 33 -5.14 15.22 3.63
C ALA A 33 -4.19 14.17 4.25
N SER A 34 -4.41 12.89 3.94
CA SER A 34 -3.54 11.80 4.38
C SER A 34 -2.13 11.93 3.80
N LEU A 35 -2.02 12.25 2.50
CA LEU A 35 -0.73 12.48 1.85
C LEU A 35 0.01 13.65 2.49
N ALA A 36 -0.66 14.78 2.68
CA ALA A 36 -0.09 15.96 3.31
C ALA A 36 0.41 15.67 4.74
N ALA A 37 -0.39 14.94 5.54
CA ALA A 37 -0.01 14.52 6.88
C ALA A 37 1.21 13.60 6.87
N THR A 38 1.29 12.66 5.92
CA THR A 38 2.44 11.76 5.77
C THR A 38 3.71 12.54 5.41
N LEU A 39 3.61 13.49 4.47
CA LEU A 39 4.75 14.32 4.08
C LEU A 39 5.20 15.27 5.19
N ALA A 40 4.28 15.77 6.00
CA ALA A 40 4.61 16.60 7.17
C ALA A 40 5.44 15.83 8.22
N CYS A 41 5.37 14.50 8.22
CA CYS A 41 6.17 13.62 9.08
C CYS A 41 7.44 13.08 8.40
N ARG A 42 7.84 13.63 7.23
CA ARG A 42 9.08 13.23 6.54
C ARG A 42 10.27 13.38 7.47
N PRO A 43 11.07 12.30 7.71
CA PRO A 43 12.09 12.31 8.75
C PRO A 43 13.34 13.12 8.38
N ASP A 44 13.59 13.35 7.09
CA ASP A 44 14.72 14.10 6.56
C ASP A 44 14.41 14.70 5.18
N GLU A 45 15.33 15.48 4.63
CA GLU A 45 15.24 16.06 3.29
C GLU A 45 15.79 15.13 2.19
N GLY A 46 16.17 13.89 2.54
CA GLY A 46 16.68 12.90 1.60
C GLY A 46 15.63 12.43 0.59
N PRO A 47 16.01 11.65 -0.42
CA PRO A 47 15.06 11.15 -1.42
C PRO A 47 13.88 10.40 -0.81
N VAL A 48 12.69 10.54 -1.40
CA VAL A 48 11.51 9.77 -0.99
C VAL A 48 11.55 8.40 -1.63
N TRP A 49 11.46 7.38 -0.80
CA TRP A 49 11.35 5.99 -1.21
C TRP A 49 9.97 5.43 -0.87
N ILE A 50 9.50 4.50 -1.68
CA ILE A 50 8.28 3.72 -1.46
C ILE A 50 8.66 2.26 -1.32
N PHE A 51 8.10 1.57 -0.33
CA PHE A 51 8.34 0.15 -0.13
C PHE A 51 7.18 -0.70 -0.65
N GLY A 52 7.44 -1.47 -1.69
CA GLY A 52 6.54 -2.49 -2.22
C GLY A 52 6.80 -3.85 -1.58
N TYR A 53 5.79 -4.44 -0.96
CA TYR A 53 5.86 -5.78 -0.35
C TYR A 53 4.81 -6.75 -0.89
N GLY A 54 3.94 -6.29 -1.77
CA GLY A 54 2.84 -7.01 -2.41
C GLY A 54 2.73 -6.66 -3.89
N SER A 55 1.55 -6.22 -4.35
CA SER A 55 1.29 -5.89 -5.76
C SER A 55 2.21 -4.82 -6.34
N LEU A 56 2.70 -3.90 -5.52
CA LEU A 56 3.69 -2.89 -5.92
C LEU A 56 5.02 -3.49 -6.38
N MET A 57 5.41 -4.68 -5.90
CA MET A 57 6.65 -5.35 -6.35
C MET A 57 6.58 -5.77 -7.81
N TRP A 58 5.40 -6.13 -8.28
CA TRP A 58 5.18 -6.68 -9.62
C TRP A 58 4.73 -5.64 -10.63
N ASN A 59 4.02 -4.64 -10.14
CA ASN A 59 3.47 -3.56 -10.94
C ASN A 59 3.38 -2.28 -10.08
N PRO A 60 4.46 -1.52 -9.95
CA PRO A 60 4.46 -0.26 -9.19
C PRO A 60 3.51 0.77 -9.80
N ALA A 61 3.37 0.81 -11.13
CA ALA A 61 2.62 1.83 -11.89
C ALA A 61 3.05 3.27 -11.55
N LEU A 62 4.29 3.44 -11.08
CA LEU A 62 4.93 4.70 -10.70
C LEU A 62 6.17 4.93 -11.56
N GLU A 63 6.55 6.18 -11.75
CA GLU A 63 7.89 6.54 -12.20
C GLU A 63 8.84 6.50 -11.02
N PHE A 64 10.02 5.94 -11.24
CA PHE A 64 11.08 5.87 -10.23
C PHE A 64 12.45 5.99 -10.92
N THR A 65 13.40 6.58 -10.21
CA THR A 65 14.78 6.75 -10.71
C THR A 65 15.66 5.57 -10.35
N GLU A 66 15.29 4.82 -9.31
CA GLU A 66 16.07 3.71 -8.78
C GLU A 66 15.14 2.70 -8.12
N SER A 67 15.50 1.40 -8.19
CA SER A 67 14.86 0.35 -7.41
C SER A 67 15.91 -0.57 -6.81
N CYS A 68 15.68 -1.00 -5.58
CA CYS A 68 16.57 -1.92 -4.87
C CYS A 68 15.75 -2.86 -3.98
N THR A 69 16.18 -4.10 -3.88
CA THR A 69 15.63 -5.01 -2.87
C THR A 69 16.01 -4.51 -1.48
N GLY A 70 15.09 -4.60 -0.54
CA GLY A 70 15.35 -4.17 0.83
C GLY A 70 14.52 -4.94 1.85
N THR A 71 14.92 -4.85 3.11
CA THR A 71 14.28 -5.50 4.23
C THR A 71 13.72 -4.47 5.20
N LEU A 72 12.44 -4.62 5.50
CA LEU A 72 11.73 -3.91 6.57
C LEU A 72 11.72 -4.79 7.82
N VAL A 73 12.31 -4.31 8.90
CA VAL A 73 12.30 -4.98 10.21
C VAL A 73 11.14 -4.48 11.05
N GLY A 74 10.55 -5.36 11.86
CA GLY A 74 9.40 -5.03 12.73
C GLY A 74 8.03 -5.27 12.10
N TRP A 75 7.97 -5.72 10.84
CA TRP A 75 6.72 -5.95 10.12
C TRP A 75 6.80 -7.23 9.28
N HIS A 76 5.72 -8.01 9.25
CA HIS A 76 5.63 -9.21 8.43
C HIS A 76 4.33 -9.24 7.61
N ARG A 77 4.35 -9.97 6.49
CA ARG A 77 3.17 -10.19 5.67
C ARG A 77 2.19 -11.13 6.38
N ALA A 78 0.93 -10.71 6.48
CA ALA A 78 -0.15 -11.53 6.99
C ALA A 78 -1.41 -11.35 6.12
N PHE A 79 -2.23 -12.38 6.00
CA PHE A 79 -3.53 -12.29 5.34
C PHE A 79 -4.56 -11.63 6.27
N CYS A 80 -4.36 -10.36 6.56
CA CYS A 80 -5.12 -9.58 7.54
C CYS A 80 -5.99 -8.48 6.93
N LEU A 81 -6.05 -8.34 5.62
CA LEU A 81 -6.96 -7.43 4.93
C LEU A 81 -8.12 -8.20 4.31
N ARG A 82 -9.32 -7.90 4.78
CA ARG A 82 -10.57 -8.43 4.26
C ARG A 82 -10.97 -7.70 2.98
N LEU A 83 -11.30 -8.45 1.94
CA LEU A 83 -11.75 -7.90 0.66
C LEU A 83 -13.20 -8.27 0.41
N THR A 84 -14.04 -7.27 0.22
CA THR A 84 -15.46 -7.43 -0.16
C THR A 84 -15.73 -7.14 -1.64
N ALA A 85 -14.66 -6.78 -2.39
CA ALA A 85 -14.70 -6.51 -3.82
C ALA A 85 -13.46 -7.07 -4.51
N GLY A 86 -13.50 -7.26 -5.81
CA GLY A 86 -12.40 -7.74 -6.63
C GLY A 86 -12.11 -9.23 -6.43
N ARG A 87 -11.41 -9.59 -5.37
CA ARG A 87 -11.07 -10.98 -5.00
C ARG A 87 -11.98 -11.53 -3.89
N GLY A 88 -13.16 -10.94 -3.71
CA GLY A 88 -14.16 -11.37 -2.75
C GLY A 88 -15.45 -10.62 -3.00
N THR A 89 -16.50 -10.98 -2.24
CA THR A 89 -17.80 -10.32 -2.21
C THR A 89 -18.20 -10.05 -0.76
N ALA A 90 -19.25 -9.26 -0.55
CA ALA A 90 -19.80 -9.05 0.79
C ALA A 90 -20.24 -10.36 1.48
N LEU A 91 -20.73 -11.33 0.67
CA LEU A 91 -21.18 -12.64 1.17
C LEU A 91 -20.02 -13.64 1.34
N GLN A 92 -18.99 -13.53 0.53
CA GLN A 92 -17.79 -14.36 0.56
C GLN A 92 -16.54 -13.45 0.47
N PRO A 93 -16.16 -12.82 1.58
CA PRO A 93 -15.02 -11.93 1.56
C PRO A 93 -13.72 -12.72 1.38
N GLY A 94 -12.86 -12.20 0.51
CA GLY A 94 -11.49 -12.70 0.32
C GLY A 94 -10.53 -12.21 1.40
N ARG A 95 -9.29 -12.68 1.30
CA ARG A 95 -8.17 -12.22 2.13
C ARG A 95 -7.00 -11.77 1.26
N MET A 96 -6.40 -10.65 1.63
CA MET A 96 -5.20 -10.12 0.99
C MET A 96 -4.09 -9.92 2.01
N LEU A 97 -2.85 -10.02 1.53
CA LEU A 97 -1.67 -9.73 2.33
C LEU A 97 -1.60 -8.24 2.63
N ALA A 98 -1.35 -7.94 3.89
CA ALA A 98 -0.93 -6.62 4.36
C ALA A 98 0.15 -6.79 5.43
N LEU A 99 0.74 -5.69 5.90
CA LEU A 99 1.75 -5.74 6.94
C LEU A 99 1.11 -5.68 8.32
N LYS A 100 1.57 -6.59 9.17
CA LYS A 100 1.26 -6.69 10.59
C LYS A 100 2.55 -6.58 11.40
N GLU A 101 2.46 -6.03 12.60
CA GLU A 101 3.59 -5.84 13.51
C GLU A 101 4.30 -7.16 13.84
N GLY A 102 5.62 -7.10 13.94
CA GLY A 102 6.54 -8.20 14.25
C GLY A 102 7.25 -8.77 13.03
N GLY A 103 8.38 -9.43 13.26
CA GLY A 103 9.16 -10.11 12.22
C GLY A 103 9.88 -9.19 11.24
N ARG A 104 9.97 -9.62 9.99
CA ARG A 104 10.62 -8.86 8.90
C ARG A 104 9.97 -9.17 7.55
N THR A 105 10.12 -8.26 6.61
CA THR A 105 9.60 -8.43 5.23
C THR A 105 10.65 -7.95 4.23
N THR A 106 11.02 -8.80 3.28
CA THR A 106 11.81 -8.41 2.12
C THR A 106 10.88 -7.96 0.99
N GLY A 107 11.20 -6.85 0.34
CA GLY A 107 10.41 -6.26 -0.75
C GLY A 107 11.28 -5.45 -1.68
N VAL A 108 10.66 -4.55 -2.43
CA VAL A 108 11.36 -3.65 -3.36
C VAL A 108 11.13 -2.20 -2.91
N ALA A 109 12.22 -1.47 -2.74
CA ALA A 109 12.23 -0.04 -2.51
C ALA A 109 12.34 0.69 -3.86
N TYR A 110 11.51 1.70 -4.09
CA TYR A 110 11.50 2.55 -5.28
C TYR A 110 11.78 3.98 -4.88
N ARG A 111 12.85 4.58 -5.45
CA ARG A 111 13.16 5.99 -5.27
C ARG A 111 12.35 6.81 -6.27
N LEU A 112 11.54 7.73 -5.77
CA LEU A 112 10.73 8.61 -6.61
C LEU A 112 11.56 9.80 -7.14
N PRO A 113 11.28 10.27 -8.39
CA PRO A 113 11.88 11.49 -8.92
C PRO A 113 11.38 12.71 -8.12
N GLU A 114 12.26 13.60 -7.72
CA GLU A 114 11.87 14.83 -7.01
C GLU A 114 11.01 15.76 -7.88
N GLU A 115 11.28 15.80 -9.19
CA GLU A 115 10.56 16.66 -10.13
C GLU A 115 9.09 16.29 -10.29
N THR A 116 8.74 15.04 -10.12
CA THR A 116 7.36 14.52 -10.26
C THR A 116 6.82 13.94 -8.97
N LEU A 117 7.48 14.17 -7.83
CA LEU A 117 7.20 13.54 -6.54
C LEU A 117 5.72 13.66 -6.14
N GLU A 118 5.15 14.85 -6.19
CA GLU A 118 3.75 15.09 -5.79
C GLU A 118 2.77 14.33 -6.69
N GLN A 119 3.05 14.28 -8.00
CA GLN A 119 2.23 13.53 -8.95
C GLN A 119 2.29 12.04 -8.67
N GLU A 120 3.47 11.48 -8.48
CA GLU A 120 3.66 10.04 -8.21
C GLU A 120 2.99 9.64 -6.90
N LEU A 121 3.15 10.44 -5.85
CA LEU A 121 2.49 10.19 -4.56
C LEU A 121 0.97 10.30 -4.66
N THR A 122 0.45 11.25 -5.42
CA THR A 122 -1.00 11.37 -5.66
C THR A 122 -1.56 10.12 -6.35
N LEU A 123 -0.87 9.59 -7.37
CA LEU A 123 -1.27 8.34 -8.04
C LEU A 123 -1.20 7.14 -7.10
N LEU A 124 -0.16 7.08 -6.27
CA LEU A 124 0.01 6.02 -5.27
C LEU A 124 -1.11 6.05 -4.22
N TRP A 125 -1.46 7.22 -3.69
CA TRP A 125 -2.59 7.35 -2.75
C TRP A 125 -3.93 7.00 -3.39
N LYS A 126 -4.14 7.36 -4.66
CA LYS A 126 -5.34 6.94 -5.40
C LYS A 126 -5.44 5.43 -5.53
N ARG A 127 -4.31 4.72 -5.59
CA ARG A 127 -4.23 3.27 -5.70
C ARG A 127 -4.36 2.56 -4.36
N GLU A 128 -3.60 2.99 -3.34
CA GLU A 128 -3.47 2.27 -2.08
C GLU A 128 -4.49 2.73 -1.02
N MET A 129 -4.92 4.00 -1.08
CA MET A 129 -5.80 4.60 -0.07
C MET A 129 -7.26 4.70 -0.53
N ILE A 130 -7.75 3.67 -1.22
CA ILE A 130 -9.13 3.62 -1.75
C ILE A 130 -10.15 3.65 -0.62
N THR A 131 -9.94 2.84 0.42
CA THR A 131 -10.80 2.74 1.61
C THR A 131 -10.14 3.31 2.86
N GLY A 132 -8.90 3.78 2.76
CA GLY A 132 -8.14 4.26 3.91
C GLY A 132 -7.74 3.16 4.90
N CYS A 133 -7.69 1.92 4.45
CA CYS A 133 -7.36 0.77 5.30
C CYS A 133 -5.90 0.71 5.75
N TYR A 134 -5.04 1.53 5.14
CA TYR A 134 -3.63 1.59 5.51
C TYR A 134 -3.30 2.86 6.30
N LEU A 135 -2.25 2.75 7.11
CA LEU A 135 -1.52 3.85 7.72
C LEU A 135 -0.21 4.03 6.96
N PRO A 136 -0.09 5.03 6.07
CA PRO A 136 1.17 5.36 5.44
C PRO A 136 2.17 5.81 6.52
N THR A 137 3.27 5.08 6.66
CA THR A 137 4.21 5.25 7.77
C THR A 137 5.64 5.34 7.23
N TRP A 138 6.42 6.30 7.72
CA TRP A 138 7.85 6.34 7.45
C TRP A 138 8.58 5.28 8.24
N CYS A 139 9.30 4.41 7.53
CA CYS A 139 10.09 3.34 8.11
C CYS A 139 11.49 3.33 7.51
N GLN A 140 12.47 2.88 8.30
CA GLN A 140 13.80 2.59 7.79
C GLN A 140 13.81 1.23 7.10
N LEU A 141 14.44 1.18 5.93
CA LEU A 141 14.70 -0.04 5.17
C LEU A 141 16.19 -0.27 5.07
N ASP A 142 16.59 -1.51 5.28
CA ASP A 142 17.94 -1.96 4.98
C ASP A 142 17.97 -2.49 3.55
N LEU A 143 18.66 -1.78 2.65
CA LEU A 143 18.79 -2.16 1.25
C LEU A 143 19.88 -3.22 1.08
N ASP A 144 19.72 -4.09 0.08
CA ASP A 144 20.69 -5.17 -0.20
C ASP A 144 22.08 -4.66 -0.64
N ASP A 145 22.17 -3.39 -1.04
CA ASP A 145 23.42 -2.72 -1.37
C ASP A 145 24.15 -2.10 -0.14
N GLY A 146 23.61 -2.30 1.05
CA GLY A 146 24.19 -1.86 2.32
C GLY A 146 23.75 -0.46 2.77
N ARG A 147 22.91 0.25 1.99
CA ARG A 147 22.33 1.53 2.41
C ARG A 147 21.13 1.30 3.33
N THR A 148 20.90 2.25 4.24
CA THR A 148 19.63 2.38 4.98
C THR A 148 18.93 3.64 4.50
N VAL A 149 17.65 3.53 4.14
CA VAL A 149 16.85 4.63 3.61
C VAL A 149 15.54 4.78 4.36
N ASN A 150 14.98 5.99 4.39
CA ASN A 150 13.63 6.24 4.88
C ASN A 150 12.62 6.05 3.73
N ALA A 151 11.61 5.19 3.94
CA ALA A 151 10.59 4.91 2.94
C ALA A 151 9.19 5.01 3.53
N ILE A 152 8.23 5.38 2.68
CA ILE A 152 6.81 5.29 3.00
C ILE A 152 6.36 3.84 2.81
N VAL A 153 5.76 3.28 3.84
CA VAL A 153 5.25 1.91 3.90
C VAL A 153 3.76 1.95 4.24
N PHE A 154 2.94 1.24 3.47
CA PHE A 154 1.50 1.11 3.72
C PHE A 154 1.25 -0.04 4.69
N ILE A 155 1.03 0.29 5.96
CA ILE A 155 0.81 -0.66 7.05
C ILE A 155 -0.69 -0.80 7.29
N MET A 156 -1.20 -2.02 7.52
CA MET A 156 -2.61 -2.22 7.82
C MET A 156 -3.01 -1.52 9.13
N ASP A 157 -4.07 -0.70 9.09
CA ASP A 157 -4.65 -0.13 10.33
C ASP A 157 -5.47 -1.22 11.05
N PRO A 158 -5.06 -1.67 12.25
CA PRO A 158 -5.79 -2.70 13.00
C PRO A 158 -7.14 -2.22 13.52
N ARG A 159 -7.45 -0.91 13.44
CA ARG A 159 -8.75 -0.34 13.82
C ARG A 159 -9.72 -0.26 12.64
N HIS A 160 -9.23 -0.47 11.41
CA HIS A 160 -10.07 -0.39 10.21
C HIS A 160 -11.05 -1.56 10.14
N PRO A 161 -12.31 -1.36 9.68
CA PRO A 161 -13.31 -2.43 9.58
C PRO A 161 -12.91 -3.60 8.67
N GLU A 162 -12.00 -3.37 7.72
CA GLU A 162 -11.45 -4.40 6.84
C GLU A 162 -10.30 -5.21 7.47
N TYR A 163 -9.86 -4.84 8.70
CA TYR A 163 -8.83 -5.61 9.39
C TYR A 163 -9.41 -6.93 9.94
N GLU A 164 -8.68 -8.01 9.70
CA GLU A 164 -9.06 -9.34 10.17
C GLU A 164 -7.88 -10.02 10.86
N SER A 165 -8.03 -10.32 12.14
CA SER A 165 -6.92 -10.81 12.98
C SER A 165 -6.75 -12.32 13.01
N ASP A 166 -7.71 -13.10 12.47
CA ASP A 166 -7.66 -14.57 12.57
C ASP A 166 -6.51 -15.16 11.73
N PRO A 167 -5.43 -15.68 12.34
CA PRO A 167 -4.28 -16.20 11.63
C PRO A 167 -4.40 -17.67 11.25
N ARG A 168 -5.52 -18.35 11.59
CA ARG A 168 -5.66 -19.79 11.40
C ARG A 168 -5.72 -20.15 9.92
N ALA A 169 -4.81 -21.00 9.48
CA ALA A 169 -4.72 -21.44 8.09
C ALA A 169 -6.02 -22.06 7.57
N GLN A 170 -6.75 -22.79 8.42
CA GLN A 170 -8.03 -23.42 8.08
C GLN A 170 -9.11 -22.37 7.74
N VAL A 171 -9.04 -21.19 8.36
CA VAL A 171 -9.97 -20.07 8.09
C VAL A 171 -9.54 -19.30 6.87
N ILE A 172 -8.23 -19.07 6.71
CA ILE A 172 -7.67 -18.20 5.67
C ILE A 172 -7.59 -18.92 4.32
N ALA A 173 -7.16 -20.18 4.29
CA ALA A 173 -6.90 -20.89 3.03
C ALA A 173 -8.08 -20.91 2.06
N PRO A 174 -9.34 -21.13 2.49
CA PRO A 174 -10.50 -21.07 1.59
C PRO A 174 -10.83 -19.67 1.05
N LEU A 175 -10.25 -18.62 1.65
CA LEU A 175 -10.52 -17.21 1.34
C LEU A 175 -9.43 -16.58 0.45
N ILE A 176 -8.33 -17.30 0.23
CA ILE A 176 -7.25 -16.89 -0.68
C ILE A 176 -7.57 -17.52 -2.04
N ALA A 177 -8.13 -16.74 -2.94
CA ALA A 177 -8.43 -17.18 -4.30
C ALA A 177 -7.62 -16.42 -5.34
#